data_271af03c08a790f1f1c6d59e2f4430ba
#
_entry.id   271af03c08a790f1f1c6d59e2f4430ba
#
_cell.length_a   1.000
_cell.length_b   1.000
_cell.length_c   1.000
_cell.angle_alpha   90.00
_cell.angle_beta   90.00
_cell.angle_gamma   90.00
#
_symmetry.space_group_name_H-M   'P 1'
#
loop_
_entity.id
_entity.type
_entity.pdbx_description
1 polymer ?
#
loop_
_entity_poly.entity_id
_entity_poly.type
_entity_poly.pdbx_seq_one_letter_code
_entity_poly.pdbx_strand_id
1 'polypeptide(L)'
;MSQDQSGRRVLALAPMPPEKSAYALARYSRSPDSIEESIRWVHGHSSEKFWEQFYFDYGHASIADLGHVIICFEEISELAAIRLEDEPLWDGQAKSSRYQNFASSRWFVPGQIRGSETEALYEGILRSLGDVYRLLHEPLKQFLATREPRPESMKQADYDRTIAARAFDVTRYLLPL
;
A
#
# COMPACT_ATOMS: atom_id res chain seq x y z
N MET A 1 -4.96 -21.77 16.79
CA MET A 1 -6.40 -22.00 17.08
C MET A 1 -6.55 -22.04 18.60
N SER A 2 -7.19 -21.06 19.19
CA SER A 2 -7.56 -21.10 20.61
C SER A 2 -9.02 -21.54 20.70
N GLN A 3 -9.29 -22.69 21.31
CA GLN A 3 -10.64 -23.04 21.74
C GLN A 3 -10.83 -22.49 23.16
N ASP A 4 -11.79 -21.61 23.30
CA ASP A 4 -12.34 -21.26 24.59
C ASP A 4 -13.17 -22.47 25.11
N GLN A 5 -13.24 -22.64 26.43
CA GLN A 5 -14.03 -23.71 27.08
C GLN A 5 -15.54 -23.62 26.77
N SER A 6 -16.02 -22.52 26.18
CA SER A 6 -17.41 -22.34 25.74
C SER A 6 -17.74 -22.96 24.37
N GLY A 7 -16.78 -23.58 23.69
CA GLY A 7 -16.92 -24.10 22.32
C GLY A 7 -16.91 -23.01 21.24
N ARG A 8 -16.71 -21.73 21.60
CA ARG A 8 -16.57 -20.63 20.64
C ARG A 8 -15.26 -20.74 19.89
N ARG A 9 -15.28 -20.36 18.62
CA ARG A 9 -14.11 -20.42 17.73
C ARG A 9 -13.90 -19.08 17.07
N VAL A 10 -12.64 -18.62 17.05
CA VAL A 10 -12.18 -17.50 16.24
C VAL A 10 -11.21 -18.04 15.20
N LEU A 11 -11.50 -17.83 13.94
CA LEU A 11 -10.75 -18.39 12.84
C LEU A 11 -10.23 -17.25 11.95
N ALA A 12 -8.94 -17.26 11.67
CA ALA A 12 -8.35 -16.46 10.59
C ALA A 12 -8.38 -17.29 9.31
N LEU A 13 -8.94 -16.74 8.25
CA LEU A 13 -9.02 -17.41 6.96
C LEU A 13 -7.80 -17.09 6.11
N ALA A 14 -7.26 -18.09 5.42
CA ALA A 14 -6.22 -17.87 4.44
C ALA A 14 -6.75 -17.05 3.25
N PRO A 15 -5.92 -16.22 2.60
CA PRO A 15 -6.30 -15.51 1.40
C PRO A 15 -6.78 -16.47 0.30
N MET A 16 -7.86 -16.10 -0.37
CA MET A 16 -8.41 -16.81 -1.53
C MET A 16 -8.90 -15.79 -2.56
N PRO A 17 -9.17 -16.18 -3.81
CA PRO A 17 -9.73 -15.29 -4.80
C PRO A 17 -10.99 -14.58 -4.29
N PRO A 18 -11.19 -13.26 -4.56
CA PRO A 18 -12.28 -12.47 -4.01
C PRO A 18 -13.66 -13.09 -4.23
N GLU A 19 -13.91 -13.60 -5.41
CA GLU A 19 -15.17 -14.26 -5.77
C GLU A 19 -15.41 -15.55 -4.99
N LYS A 20 -14.34 -16.30 -4.69
CA LYS A 20 -14.41 -17.51 -3.87
C LYS A 20 -14.63 -17.18 -2.40
N SER A 21 -13.97 -16.12 -1.90
CA SER A 21 -14.16 -15.61 -0.55
C SER A 21 -15.60 -15.17 -0.31
N ALA A 22 -16.13 -14.32 -1.19
CA ALA A 22 -17.51 -13.85 -1.10
C ALA A 22 -18.51 -15.01 -1.17
N TYR A 23 -18.29 -15.98 -2.05
CA TYR A 23 -19.15 -17.17 -2.14
C TYR A 23 -19.11 -18.02 -0.86
N ALA A 24 -17.93 -18.29 -0.30
CA ALA A 24 -17.81 -19.06 0.93
C ALA A 24 -18.53 -18.39 2.10
N LEU A 25 -18.37 -17.09 2.27
CA LEU A 25 -19.02 -16.30 3.32
C LEU A 25 -20.54 -16.21 3.11
N ALA A 26 -21.00 -16.02 1.87
CA ALA A 26 -22.43 -16.02 1.53
C ALA A 26 -23.07 -17.39 1.81
N ARG A 27 -22.39 -18.49 1.49
CA ARG A 27 -22.84 -19.83 1.82
C ARG A 27 -22.89 -20.05 3.34
N TYR A 28 -21.82 -19.68 4.04
CA TYR A 28 -21.74 -19.80 5.49
C TYR A 28 -22.90 -19.09 6.20
N SER A 29 -23.28 -17.91 5.75
CA SER A 29 -24.38 -17.14 6.34
C SER A 29 -25.77 -17.80 6.16
N ARG A 30 -25.90 -18.81 5.31
CA ARG A 30 -27.16 -19.49 4.93
C ARG A 30 -27.15 -21.00 5.18
N SER A 31 -26.06 -21.52 5.77
CA SER A 31 -25.90 -22.93 6.07
C SER A 31 -25.58 -23.13 7.57
N PRO A 32 -26.04 -24.20 8.20
CA PRO A 32 -25.60 -24.59 9.52
C PRO A 32 -24.15 -25.10 9.57
N ASP A 33 -23.52 -25.32 8.40
CA ASP A 33 -22.17 -25.83 8.28
C ASP A 33 -21.13 -24.82 8.82
N SER A 34 -19.96 -25.35 9.18
CA SER A 34 -18.83 -24.49 9.56
C SER A 34 -18.29 -23.69 8.37
N ILE A 35 -17.56 -22.61 8.65
CA ILE A 35 -16.87 -21.84 7.59
C ILE A 35 -15.85 -22.70 6.84
N GLU A 36 -15.18 -23.63 7.54
CA GLU A 36 -14.21 -24.54 6.93
C GLU A 36 -14.86 -25.49 5.93
N GLU A 37 -16.07 -25.95 6.21
CA GLU A 37 -16.88 -26.76 5.28
C GLU A 37 -17.34 -25.93 4.08
N SER A 38 -17.76 -24.70 4.32
CA SER A 38 -18.13 -23.77 3.23
C SER A 38 -16.96 -23.48 2.30
N ILE A 39 -15.76 -23.28 2.83
CA ILE A 39 -14.54 -23.07 2.06
C ILE A 39 -14.20 -24.32 1.23
N ARG A 40 -14.20 -25.52 1.85
CA ARG A 40 -13.94 -26.76 1.13
C ARG A 40 -14.92 -26.98 -0.01
N TRP A 41 -16.18 -26.70 0.24
CA TRP A 41 -17.22 -26.84 -0.79
C TRP A 41 -17.00 -25.89 -1.97
N VAL A 42 -16.73 -24.62 -1.72
CA VAL A 42 -16.49 -23.59 -2.75
C VAL A 42 -15.24 -23.88 -3.58
N HIS A 43 -14.21 -24.49 -2.99
CA HIS A 43 -13.02 -24.90 -3.76
C HIS A 43 -13.34 -25.92 -4.88
N GLY A 44 -14.30 -26.79 -4.65
CA GLY A 44 -14.73 -27.81 -5.62
C GLY A 44 -15.80 -27.33 -6.61
N HIS A 45 -16.30 -26.09 -6.50
CA HIS A 45 -17.41 -25.58 -7.31
C HIS A 45 -17.04 -24.30 -8.03
N SER A 46 -17.63 -24.11 -9.23
CA SER A 46 -17.55 -22.84 -9.96
C SER A 46 -18.31 -21.74 -9.22
N SER A 47 -17.68 -20.56 -9.09
CA SER A 47 -18.33 -19.38 -8.54
C SER A 47 -19.24 -18.68 -9.55
N GLU A 48 -19.07 -18.93 -10.85
CA GLU A 48 -19.77 -18.24 -11.94
C GLU A 48 -21.30 -18.36 -11.83
N LYS A 49 -21.82 -19.59 -11.75
CA LYS A 49 -23.26 -19.85 -11.58
C LYS A 49 -23.84 -19.25 -10.30
N PHE A 50 -23.04 -19.21 -9.24
CA PHE A 50 -23.43 -18.57 -7.98
C PHE A 50 -23.61 -17.07 -8.16
N TRP A 51 -22.66 -16.39 -8.84
CA TRP A 51 -22.73 -14.97 -9.12
C TRP A 51 -23.90 -14.64 -10.06
N GLU A 52 -24.12 -15.41 -11.12
CA GLU A 52 -25.28 -15.27 -12.00
C GLU A 52 -26.57 -15.30 -11.19
N GLN A 53 -26.78 -16.34 -10.42
CA GLN A 53 -28.03 -16.56 -9.70
C GLN A 53 -28.23 -15.58 -8.53
N PHE A 54 -27.25 -15.40 -7.65
CA PHE A 54 -27.45 -14.68 -6.40
C PHE A 54 -27.17 -13.19 -6.50
N TYR A 55 -26.25 -12.76 -7.35
CA TYR A 55 -25.91 -11.36 -7.51
C TYR A 55 -26.73 -10.71 -8.63
N PHE A 56 -26.70 -11.30 -9.81
CA PHE A 56 -27.37 -10.71 -10.98
C PHE A 56 -28.87 -10.95 -11.00
N ASP A 57 -29.35 -12.17 -10.74
CA ASP A 57 -30.77 -12.49 -10.82
C ASP A 57 -31.56 -12.02 -9.59
N TYR A 58 -31.02 -12.22 -8.39
CA TYR A 58 -31.69 -11.84 -7.14
C TYR A 58 -31.26 -10.49 -6.56
N GLY A 59 -30.24 -9.84 -7.11
CA GLY A 59 -29.80 -8.50 -6.69
C GLY A 59 -29.23 -8.43 -5.25
N HIS A 60 -28.61 -9.50 -4.77
CA HIS A 60 -27.98 -9.52 -3.45
C HIS A 60 -26.63 -8.78 -3.43
N ALA A 61 -26.67 -7.46 -3.54
CA ALA A 61 -25.48 -6.60 -3.62
C ALA A 61 -24.51 -6.81 -2.44
N SER A 62 -25.05 -7.08 -1.22
CA SER A 62 -24.22 -7.32 -0.03
C SER A 62 -23.26 -8.51 -0.13
N ILE A 63 -23.45 -9.41 -1.10
CA ILE A 63 -22.50 -10.50 -1.35
C ILE A 63 -21.23 -9.97 -1.99
N ALA A 64 -21.32 -8.99 -2.87
CA ALA A 64 -20.15 -8.38 -3.51
C ALA A 64 -19.25 -7.66 -2.50
N ASP A 65 -19.82 -7.07 -1.46
CA ASP A 65 -19.08 -6.39 -0.39
C ASP A 65 -18.17 -7.34 0.42
N LEU A 66 -18.38 -8.65 0.30
CA LEU A 66 -17.54 -9.67 0.92
C LEU A 66 -16.28 -10.02 0.11
N GLY A 67 -16.16 -9.49 -1.11
CA GLY A 67 -15.01 -9.67 -1.98
C GLY A 67 -14.01 -8.52 -1.82
N HIS A 68 -12.79 -8.82 -1.37
CA HIS A 68 -11.73 -7.83 -1.25
C HIS A 68 -10.75 -7.93 -2.42
N VAL A 69 -10.38 -6.79 -3.00
CA VAL A 69 -9.43 -6.69 -4.11
C VAL A 69 -8.25 -5.86 -3.68
N ILE A 70 -7.04 -6.32 -4.01
CA ILE A 70 -5.82 -5.54 -3.83
C ILE A 70 -5.51 -4.84 -5.14
N ILE A 71 -5.40 -3.51 -5.10
CA ILE A 71 -5.07 -2.68 -6.26
C ILE A 71 -3.73 -2.01 -6.00
N CYS A 72 -2.80 -2.14 -6.93
CA CYS A 72 -1.52 -1.46 -6.90
C CYS A 72 -1.53 -0.30 -7.89
N PHE A 73 -1.24 0.90 -7.41
CA PHE A 73 -1.08 2.08 -8.24
C PHE A 73 0.41 2.37 -8.37
N GLU A 74 0.92 2.37 -9.59
CA GLU A 74 2.32 2.61 -9.88
C GLU A 74 2.50 3.82 -10.78
N GLU A 75 3.67 4.47 -10.69
CA GLU A 75 4.02 5.66 -11.48
C GLU A 75 3.01 6.83 -11.31
N ILE A 76 2.45 6.97 -10.12
CA ILE A 76 1.59 8.10 -9.75
C ILE A 76 2.37 9.13 -8.95
N SER A 77 1.87 10.38 -8.90
CA SER A 77 2.47 11.41 -8.05
C SER A 77 2.20 11.16 -6.57
N GLU A 78 3.02 11.75 -5.69
CA GLU A 78 2.80 11.74 -4.24
C GLU A 78 1.43 12.34 -3.88
N LEU A 79 1.04 13.42 -4.56
CA LEU A 79 -0.28 14.03 -4.36
C LEU A 79 -1.41 13.06 -4.69
N ALA A 80 -1.29 12.27 -5.76
CA ALA A 80 -2.28 11.26 -6.10
C ALA A 80 -2.30 10.13 -5.08
N ALA A 81 -1.13 9.69 -4.60
CA ALA A 81 -1.02 8.66 -3.55
C ALA A 81 -1.70 9.12 -2.25
N ILE A 82 -1.43 10.36 -1.80
CA ILE A 82 -2.08 10.94 -0.62
C ILE A 82 -3.61 10.95 -0.79
N ARG A 83 -4.11 11.34 -1.96
CA ARG A 83 -5.57 11.36 -2.22
C ARG A 83 -6.19 9.97 -2.23
N LEU A 84 -5.47 8.97 -2.70
CA LEU A 84 -5.91 7.58 -2.64
C LEU A 84 -5.91 7.03 -1.21
N GLU A 85 -4.90 7.36 -0.40
CA GLU A 85 -4.84 6.94 1.00
C GLU A 85 -5.87 7.62 1.90
N ASP A 86 -6.29 8.85 1.56
CA ASP A 86 -7.32 9.59 2.30
C ASP A 86 -8.75 9.04 2.11
N GLU A 87 -8.94 8.09 1.21
CA GLU A 87 -10.26 7.51 0.95
C GLU A 87 -10.68 6.56 2.07
N PRO A 88 -11.80 6.81 2.79
CA PRO A 88 -12.19 6.06 3.98
C PRO A 88 -12.70 4.64 3.72
N LEU A 89 -12.91 4.25 2.46
CA LEU A 89 -13.49 2.95 2.10
C LEU A 89 -12.46 1.84 1.88
N TRP A 90 -11.17 2.15 1.94
CA TRP A 90 -10.09 1.17 1.84
C TRP A 90 -8.90 1.55 2.71
N ASP A 91 -8.05 0.57 2.94
CA ASP A 91 -6.77 0.74 3.61
C ASP A 91 -5.64 0.44 2.63
N GLY A 92 -4.51 1.10 2.77
CA GLY A 92 -3.37 0.90 1.91
C GLY A 92 -2.05 1.34 2.51
N GLN A 93 -1.00 1.22 1.72
CA GLN A 93 0.32 1.73 2.05
C GLN A 93 1.01 2.28 0.81
N ALA A 94 1.52 3.51 0.91
CA ALA A 94 2.38 4.08 -0.10
C ALA A 94 3.87 3.81 0.16
N LYS A 95 4.68 3.98 -0.88
CA LYS A 95 6.14 3.96 -0.75
C LYS A 95 6.60 5.15 0.11
N SER A 96 7.28 4.85 1.20
CA SER A 96 7.72 5.90 2.12
C SER A 96 8.97 6.62 1.62
N SER A 97 8.87 7.93 1.45
CA SER A 97 10.01 8.81 1.15
C SER A 97 11.05 8.91 2.29
N ARG A 98 10.74 8.38 3.47
CA ARG A 98 11.67 8.31 4.61
C ARG A 98 12.61 7.11 4.54
N TYR A 99 12.25 6.06 3.81
CA TYR A 99 13.00 4.79 3.80
C TYR A 99 13.52 4.42 2.41
N GLN A 100 13.17 5.19 1.40
CA GLN A 100 13.56 4.89 0.02
C GLN A 100 14.26 6.08 -0.61
N ASN A 101 15.23 5.78 -1.48
CA ASN A 101 15.93 6.78 -2.26
C ASN A 101 15.18 7.07 -3.57
N PHE A 102 14.63 8.27 -3.70
CA PHE A 102 13.92 8.73 -4.88
C PHE A 102 14.82 9.45 -5.91
N ALA A 103 16.14 9.41 -5.75
CA ALA A 103 17.09 10.10 -6.65
C ALA A 103 16.99 9.69 -8.13
N SER A 104 16.50 8.45 -8.38
CA SER A 104 16.30 7.92 -9.73
C SER A 104 14.85 7.92 -10.20
N SER A 105 13.95 8.51 -9.42
CA SER A 105 12.53 8.58 -9.78
C SER A 105 12.32 9.42 -11.04
N ARG A 106 11.31 9.04 -11.82
CA ARG A 106 10.88 9.86 -12.96
C ARG A 106 9.99 10.98 -12.45
N TRP A 107 10.03 12.10 -13.16
CA TRP A 107 9.20 13.24 -12.87
C TRP A 107 7.96 13.23 -13.77
N PHE A 108 6.83 13.53 -13.19
CA PHE A 108 5.60 13.73 -13.95
C PHE A 108 5.66 15.07 -14.68
N VAL A 109 5.43 15.07 -15.99
CA VAL A 109 5.32 16.28 -16.81
C VAL A 109 3.83 16.47 -17.17
N PRO A 110 3.18 17.55 -16.67
CA PRO A 110 1.79 17.84 -17.00
C PRO A 110 1.56 17.96 -18.50
N GLY A 111 0.49 17.33 -19.02
CA GLY A 111 0.19 17.34 -20.45
C GLY A 111 0.00 18.76 -21.04
N GLN A 112 -0.42 19.70 -20.20
CA GLN A 112 -0.67 21.09 -20.57
C GLN A 112 0.61 21.86 -20.98
N ILE A 113 1.77 21.45 -20.48
CA ILE A 113 3.06 22.12 -20.78
C ILE A 113 3.91 21.33 -21.77
N ARG A 114 3.51 20.10 -22.13
CA ARG A 114 4.28 19.28 -23.08
C ARG A 114 4.41 19.94 -24.43
N GLY A 115 5.63 19.96 -24.96
CA GLY A 115 5.96 20.60 -26.24
C GLY A 115 6.03 22.12 -26.19
N SER A 116 5.92 22.75 -25.02
CA SER A 116 6.04 24.20 -24.84
C SER A 116 7.44 24.58 -24.32
N GLU A 117 7.79 25.88 -24.40
CA GLU A 117 9.02 26.40 -23.79
C GLU A 117 9.03 26.20 -22.25
N THR A 118 7.86 26.17 -21.63
CA THR A 118 7.69 25.94 -20.20
C THR A 118 8.13 24.53 -19.79
N GLU A 119 8.00 23.53 -20.66
CA GLU A 119 8.43 22.15 -20.36
C GLU A 119 9.93 22.09 -20.02
N ALA A 120 10.78 22.72 -20.84
CA ALA A 120 12.22 22.72 -20.63
C ALA A 120 12.62 23.38 -19.30
N LEU A 121 11.95 24.50 -18.95
CA LEU A 121 12.15 25.18 -17.67
C LEU A 121 11.69 24.30 -16.49
N TYR A 122 10.52 23.69 -16.59
CA TYR A 122 9.96 22.80 -15.59
C TYR A 122 10.88 21.61 -15.31
N GLU A 123 11.29 20.87 -16.37
CA GLU A 123 12.22 19.77 -16.23
C GLU A 123 13.59 20.20 -15.68
N GLY A 124 14.08 21.39 -16.06
CA GLY A 124 15.32 21.95 -15.52
C GLY A 124 15.25 22.17 -14.01
N ILE A 125 14.13 22.69 -13.49
CA ILE A 125 13.89 22.88 -12.06
C ILE A 125 13.84 21.52 -11.35
N LEU A 126 13.06 20.57 -11.87
CA LEU A 126 12.93 19.23 -11.25
C LEU A 126 14.29 18.52 -11.20
N ARG A 127 15.07 18.62 -12.27
CA ARG A 127 16.41 18.05 -12.34
C ARG A 127 17.33 18.68 -11.28
N SER A 128 17.30 20.00 -11.15
CA SER A 128 18.07 20.70 -10.13
C SER A 128 17.69 20.29 -8.71
N LEU A 129 16.39 20.14 -8.41
CA LEU A 129 15.91 19.66 -7.11
C LEU A 129 16.37 18.23 -6.83
N GLY A 130 16.29 17.34 -7.83
CA GLY A 130 16.77 15.96 -7.73
C GLY A 130 18.30 15.88 -7.53
N ASP A 131 19.06 16.77 -8.17
CA ASP A 131 20.52 16.86 -7.99
C ASP A 131 20.86 17.30 -6.55
N VAL A 132 20.20 18.34 -6.02
CA VAL A 132 20.38 18.80 -4.65
C VAL A 132 19.96 17.71 -3.65
N TYR A 133 18.86 17.02 -3.90
CA TYR A 133 18.42 15.89 -3.08
C TYR A 133 19.51 14.81 -2.96
N ARG A 134 20.10 14.42 -4.09
CA ARG A 134 21.20 13.42 -4.13
C ARG A 134 22.45 13.90 -3.40
N LEU A 135 22.85 15.16 -3.65
CA LEU A 135 24.07 15.73 -3.09
C LEU A 135 24.00 15.95 -1.59
N LEU A 136 22.83 16.26 -1.05
CA LEU A 136 22.67 16.59 0.38
C LEU A 136 22.58 15.36 1.27
N HIS A 137 22.20 14.20 0.75
CA HIS A 137 21.90 13.05 1.58
C HIS A 137 23.08 12.60 2.45
N GLU A 138 24.26 12.42 1.87
CA GLU A 138 25.43 11.96 2.62
C GLU A 138 26.01 13.03 3.58
N PRO A 139 26.20 14.29 3.17
CA PRO A 139 26.58 15.35 4.12
C PRO A 139 25.60 15.49 5.29
N LEU A 140 24.29 15.32 5.03
CA LEU A 140 23.30 15.41 6.08
C LEU A 140 23.36 14.25 7.07
N LYS A 141 23.64 13.03 6.62
CA LYS A 141 23.91 11.89 7.51
C LYS A 141 25.07 12.19 8.44
N GLN A 142 26.18 12.71 7.91
CA GLN A 142 27.35 13.08 8.71
C GLN A 142 27.00 14.18 9.72
N PHE A 143 26.29 15.23 9.29
CA PHE A 143 25.83 16.30 10.17
C PHE A 143 24.95 15.77 11.31
N LEU A 144 23.96 14.92 10.97
CA LEU A 144 23.05 14.34 11.96
C LEU A 144 23.81 13.44 12.95
N ALA A 145 24.78 12.66 12.48
CA ALA A 145 25.61 11.82 13.34
C ALA A 145 26.45 12.62 14.34
N THR A 146 26.89 13.84 13.98
CA THR A 146 27.59 14.73 14.93
C THR A 146 26.65 15.34 15.97
N ARG A 147 25.40 15.58 15.62
CA ARG A 147 24.38 16.15 16.51
C ARG A 147 23.75 15.14 17.44
N GLU A 148 23.66 13.91 16.99
CA GLU A 148 22.99 12.82 17.69
C GLU A 148 23.91 11.59 17.74
N PRO A 149 24.87 11.58 18.66
CA PRO A 149 25.80 10.47 18.79
C PRO A 149 25.06 9.18 19.14
N ARG A 150 25.59 8.06 18.70
CA ARG A 150 25.00 6.74 18.93
C ARG A 150 24.91 6.43 20.43
N PRO A 151 23.72 6.10 20.95
CA PRO A 151 23.58 5.59 22.33
C PRO A 151 24.34 4.26 22.50
N GLU A 152 24.97 4.04 23.68
CA GLU A 152 25.70 2.80 23.94
C GLU A 152 24.83 1.54 23.81
N SER A 153 23.56 1.64 24.18
CA SER A 153 22.59 0.55 24.09
C SER A 153 22.15 0.20 22.65
N MET A 154 22.44 1.05 21.67
CA MET A 154 22.03 0.86 20.28
C MET A 154 23.15 0.20 19.45
N LYS A 155 22.81 -0.84 18.68
CA LYS A 155 23.73 -1.46 17.73
C LYS A 155 24.08 -0.49 16.60
N GLN A 156 25.32 -0.57 16.10
CA GLN A 156 25.79 0.31 15.02
C GLN A 156 24.87 0.26 13.77
N ALA A 157 24.49 -0.93 13.34
CA ALA A 157 23.62 -1.09 12.16
C ALA A 157 22.23 -0.46 12.33
N ASP A 158 21.69 -0.45 13.55
CA ASP A 158 20.39 0.17 13.84
C ASP A 158 20.53 1.70 13.86
N TYR A 159 21.63 2.19 14.41
CA TYR A 159 21.97 3.61 14.40
C TYR A 159 22.15 4.13 12.96
N ASP A 160 22.92 3.43 12.13
CA ASP A 160 23.16 3.81 10.74
C ASP A 160 21.86 3.88 9.94
N ARG A 161 20.95 2.92 10.13
CA ARG A 161 19.61 2.93 9.53
C ARG A 161 18.78 4.13 10.00
N THR A 162 18.83 4.43 11.29
CA THR A 162 18.10 5.56 11.88
C THR A 162 18.59 6.88 11.31
N ILE A 163 19.90 7.09 11.26
CA ILE A 163 20.50 8.32 10.71
C ILE A 163 20.19 8.45 9.21
N ALA A 164 20.25 7.36 8.45
CA ALA A 164 19.89 7.35 7.04
C ALA A 164 18.40 7.72 6.83
N ALA A 165 17.48 7.14 7.61
CA ALA A 165 16.07 7.48 7.55
C ALA A 165 15.80 8.95 7.88
N ARG A 166 16.48 9.51 8.89
CA ARG A 166 16.37 10.94 9.24
C ARG A 166 16.93 11.84 8.14
N ALA A 167 18.01 11.44 7.47
CA ALA A 167 18.54 12.18 6.34
C ALA A 167 17.52 12.21 5.19
N PHE A 168 16.86 11.10 4.88
CA PHE A 168 15.76 11.07 3.91
C PHE A 168 14.57 11.91 4.36
N ASP A 169 14.23 11.89 5.64
CA ASP A 169 13.13 12.68 6.19
C ASP A 169 13.32 14.20 6.02
N VAL A 170 14.56 14.65 5.99
CA VAL A 170 14.90 16.07 5.71
C VAL A 170 15.01 16.33 4.21
N THR A 171 15.73 15.47 3.46
CA THR A 171 15.96 15.73 2.03
C THR A 171 14.70 15.57 1.17
N ARG A 172 13.72 14.78 1.62
CA ARG A 172 12.44 14.60 0.88
C ARG A 172 11.67 15.88 0.61
N TYR A 173 11.90 16.95 1.40
CA TYR A 173 11.29 18.25 1.15
C TYR A 173 11.75 18.94 -0.16
N LEU A 174 12.78 18.36 -0.81
CA LEU A 174 13.22 18.76 -2.15
C LEU A 174 12.53 17.97 -3.28
N LEU A 175 11.78 16.93 -2.92
CA LEU A 175 11.02 16.13 -3.90
C LEU A 175 9.72 16.87 -4.24
N PRO A 176 9.36 16.98 -5.53
CA PRO A 176 8.06 17.50 -5.93
C PRO A 176 6.94 16.51 -5.56
N LEU A 177 5.76 17.04 -5.31
CA LEU A 177 4.56 16.25 -5.01
C LEU A 177 3.94 15.62 -6.26
#